data_6c6bde3cf3164760c16ddfcd61998811
#
_entry.id   6c6bde3cf3164760c16ddfcd61998811
#
_cell.length_a   1.000
_cell.length_b   1.000
_cell.length_c   1.000
_cell.angle_alpha   90.00
_cell.angle_beta   90.00
_cell.angle_gamma   90.00
#
_symmetry.space_group_name_H-M   'P 1'
#
loop_
_entity.id
_entity.type
_entity.pdbx_description
1 polymer ?
#
loop_
_entity_poly.entity_id
_entity_poly.type
_entity_poly.pdbx_seq_one_letter_code
_entity_poly.pdbx_strand_id
1 'polypeptide(L)'
;VAIGGGMLREDKQEILYELGGRWNGDRLCGFYSDLDLSEKENLLFDKPERPDYCAWWYCCMPIGVIDRHGLPLPLFIKNDDVEYGVRCKELDWTFLNGVGVYHSPFEAKYNASLEYYIRRNELISNCYTTKRSGFKYFWKLVRCVGIQLVQQRYFAIPYSVKGYDDFLKGADYLATLDAEKLNSDLRNGMPKIYTKAELEDMGYDLTNIYKS
;
A
#
# COMPACT_ATOMS: atom_id res chain seq x y z
N VAL A 1 -11.84 -19.60 -9.91
CA VAL A 1 -12.43 -18.25 -9.80
C VAL A 1 -12.24 -17.78 -8.37
N ALA A 2 -11.75 -16.57 -8.19
CA ALA A 2 -11.70 -15.87 -6.93
C ALA A 2 -12.67 -14.66 -6.99
N ILE A 3 -13.23 -14.26 -5.86
CA ILE A 3 -14.22 -13.19 -5.79
C ILE A 3 -13.61 -12.05 -4.99
N GLY A 4 -13.66 -10.85 -5.55
CA GLY A 4 -13.28 -9.61 -4.92
C GLY A 4 -14.45 -8.64 -4.79
N GLY A 5 -14.34 -7.74 -3.82
CA GLY A 5 -15.27 -6.62 -3.64
C GLY A 5 -14.54 -5.28 -3.67
N GLY A 6 -15.30 -4.22 -3.89
CA GLY A 6 -14.79 -2.87 -3.93
C GLY A 6 -14.55 -2.25 -2.55
N MET A 7 -13.64 -1.30 -2.49
CA MET A 7 -13.52 -0.39 -1.37
C MET A 7 -14.22 0.93 -1.70
N LEU A 8 -15.23 1.28 -0.93
CA LEU A 8 -15.89 2.59 -1.00
C LEU A 8 -15.34 3.51 0.09
N ARG A 9 -15.34 4.79 -0.16
CA ARG A 9 -14.93 5.78 0.83
C ARG A 9 -15.98 5.95 1.90
N GLU A 10 -15.57 5.98 3.16
CA GLU A 10 -16.48 6.26 4.30
C GLU A 10 -16.93 7.72 4.34
N ASP A 11 -16.04 8.64 3.93
CA ASP A 11 -16.29 10.08 3.92
C ASP A 11 -17.06 10.59 2.69
N LYS A 12 -17.10 9.79 1.60
CA LYS A 12 -17.81 10.02 0.36
C LYS A 12 -18.33 8.69 -0.17
N GLN A 13 -19.49 8.28 0.32
CA GLN A 13 -20.01 6.92 0.14
C GLN A 13 -20.32 6.56 -1.32
N GLU A 14 -20.49 7.55 -2.18
CA GLU A 14 -20.67 7.39 -3.62
C GLU A 14 -19.36 7.09 -4.36
N ILE A 15 -18.20 7.29 -3.73
CA ILE A 15 -16.91 7.10 -4.40
C ILE A 15 -16.37 5.70 -4.16
N LEU A 16 -16.20 4.96 -5.25
CA LEU A 16 -15.41 3.73 -5.28
C LEU A 16 -13.93 4.09 -5.29
N TYR A 17 -13.22 3.82 -4.19
CA TYR A 17 -11.80 4.08 -4.07
C TYR A 17 -11.00 3.19 -5.04
N GLU A 18 -11.22 1.89 -5.00
CA GLU A 18 -10.72 0.94 -6.02
C GLU A 18 -11.43 -0.41 -5.97
N LEU A 19 -11.36 -1.15 -7.08
CA LEU A 19 -11.97 -2.48 -7.22
C LEU A 19 -10.92 -3.61 -7.27
N GLY A 20 -9.66 -3.29 -7.15
CA GLY A 20 -8.53 -4.21 -7.26
C GLY A 20 -7.35 -3.47 -7.84
N GLY A 21 -6.27 -4.15 -8.17
CA GLY A 21 -5.11 -3.45 -8.67
C GLY A 21 -4.24 -4.29 -9.58
N ARG A 22 -3.29 -3.60 -10.19
CA ARG A 22 -2.24 -4.16 -11.02
C ARG A 22 -0.89 -3.85 -10.45
N TRP A 23 -0.02 -4.81 -10.53
CA TRP A 23 1.36 -4.68 -10.15
C TRP A 23 2.25 -4.61 -11.40
N ASN A 24 2.80 -3.45 -11.70
CA ASN A 24 3.69 -3.28 -12.86
C ASN A 24 5.18 -3.55 -12.54
N GLY A 25 5.45 -4.11 -11.36
CA GLY A 25 6.80 -4.39 -10.89
C GLY A 25 7.51 -3.18 -10.26
N ASP A 26 6.88 -2.03 -10.24
CA ASP A 26 7.41 -0.79 -9.64
C ASP A 26 6.46 -0.17 -8.64
N ARG A 27 5.20 -0.18 -8.99
CA ARG A 27 4.15 0.46 -8.20
C ARG A 27 2.84 -0.27 -8.40
N LEU A 28 2.00 -0.07 -7.44
CA LEU A 28 0.61 -0.41 -7.50
C LEU A 28 -0.13 0.57 -8.41
N CYS A 29 -0.97 0.05 -9.28
CA CYS A 29 -1.90 0.82 -10.09
C CYS A 29 -3.31 0.33 -9.75
N GLY A 30 -4.12 1.17 -9.13
CA GLY A 30 -5.51 0.86 -8.83
C GLY A 30 -6.30 0.56 -10.10
N PHE A 31 -7.27 -0.32 -9.98
CA PHE A 31 -8.17 -0.69 -11.05
C PHE A 31 -9.56 -0.16 -10.71
N TYR A 32 -10.19 0.57 -11.61
CA TYR A 32 -11.43 1.31 -11.33
C TYR A 32 -11.30 2.19 -10.08
N SER A 33 -10.32 3.08 -10.08
CA SER A 33 -10.05 3.95 -8.93
C SER A 33 -10.77 5.29 -9.04
N ASP A 34 -11.24 5.79 -7.88
CA ASP A 34 -11.87 7.11 -7.70
C ASP A 34 -13.08 7.34 -8.62
N LEU A 35 -13.93 6.31 -8.80
CA LEU A 35 -15.13 6.40 -9.59
C LEU A 35 -16.32 6.87 -8.74
N ASP A 36 -17.03 7.88 -9.24
CA ASP A 36 -18.32 8.30 -8.70
C ASP A 36 -19.41 7.34 -9.18
N LEU A 37 -19.93 6.52 -8.27
CA LEU A 37 -20.99 5.53 -8.57
C LEU A 37 -22.38 6.15 -8.68
N SER A 38 -22.54 7.44 -8.42
CA SER A 38 -23.79 8.15 -8.74
C SER A 38 -23.96 8.37 -10.24
N GLU A 39 -22.87 8.34 -10.99
CA GLU A 39 -22.85 8.41 -12.45
C GLU A 39 -23.10 7.03 -13.05
N LYS A 40 -24.15 6.91 -13.89
CA LYS A 40 -24.59 5.61 -14.45
C LYS A 40 -23.51 4.92 -15.27
N GLU A 41 -22.71 5.68 -15.97
CA GLU A 41 -21.61 5.21 -16.82
C GLU A 41 -20.55 4.45 -15.99
N ASN A 42 -20.37 4.83 -14.72
CA ASN A 42 -19.42 4.23 -13.82
C ASN A 42 -19.92 2.92 -13.16
N LEU A 43 -21.19 2.57 -13.36
CA LEU A 43 -21.75 1.31 -12.84
C LEU A 43 -21.43 0.11 -13.73
N LEU A 44 -20.93 0.34 -14.95
CA LEU A 44 -20.57 -0.71 -15.89
C LEU A 44 -19.07 -1.01 -15.76
N PHE A 45 -18.73 -2.12 -15.12
CA PHE A 45 -17.35 -2.61 -15.03
C PHE A 45 -17.02 -3.46 -16.27
N ASP A 46 -16.89 -2.80 -17.42
CA ASP A 46 -16.79 -3.41 -18.74
C ASP A 46 -15.35 -3.44 -19.32
N LYS A 47 -14.34 -3.01 -18.55
CA LYS A 47 -12.96 -3.06 -19.03
C LYS A 47 -12.55 -4.51 -19.33
N PRO A 48 -12.01 -4.77 -20.52
CA PRO A 48 -11.53 -6.11 -20.89
C PRO A 48 -10.32 -6.56 -20.07
N GLU A 49 -9.68 -5.59 -19.46
CA GLU A 49 -8.51 -5.79 -18.63
C GLU A 49 -8.90 -6.28 -17.24
N ARG A 50 -8.07 -7.19 -16.68
CA ARG A 50 -8.29 -7.77 -15.35
C ARG A 50 -7.27 -7.27 -14.36
N PRO A 51 -7.61 -7.11 -13.08
CA PRO A 51 -6.65 -6.83 -12.04
C PRO A 51 -5.76 -8.05 -11.76
N ASP A 52 -4.53 -7.80 -11.31
CA ASP A 52 -3.59 -8.86 -10.93
C ASP A 52 -3.90 -9.41 -9.54
N TYR A 53 -4.57 -8.60 -8.70
CA TYR A 53 -4.95 -8.96 -7.34
C TYR A 53 -6.21 -8.24 -6.89
N CYS A 54 -6.83 -8.78 -5.85
CA CYS A 54 -7.87 -8.12 -5.06
C CYS A 54 -7.30 -7.77 -3.69
N ALA A 55 -7.50 -6.53 -3.26
CA ALA A 55 -7.14 -6.14 -1.91
C ALA A 55 -8.03 -6.84 -0.86
N TRP A 56 -7.48 -7.09 0.31
CA TRP A 56 -8.11 -7.97 1.31
C TRP A 56 -9.13 -7.28 2.22
N TRP A 57 -9.70 -6.18 1.81
CA TRP A 57 -10.90 -5.67 2.48
C TRP A 57 -12.15 -6.51 2.21
N TYR A 58 -12.25 -7.14 1.01
CA TYR A 58 -13.22 -8.18 0.70
C TYR A 58 -12.65 -9.09 -0.37
N CYS A 59 -12.25 -10.29 0.03
CA CYS A 59 -11.58 -11.23 -0.84
C CYS A 59 -11.95 -12.66 -0.48
N CYS A 60 -12.36 -13.45 -1.47
CA CYS A 60 -12.64 -14.87 -1.33
C CYS A 60 -11.85 -15.65 -2.38
N MET A 61 -11.03 -16.59 -1.92
CA MET A 61 -10.20 -17.46 -2.77
C MET A 61 -10.52 -18.93 -2.52
N PRO A 62 -10.42 -19.79 -3.55
CA PRO A 62 -10.52 -21.24 -3.36
C PRO A 62 -9.42 -21.75 -2.43
N ILE A 63 -9.75 -22.62 -1.49
CA ILE A 63 -8.78 -23.17 -0.52
C ILE A 63 -7.58 -23.85 -1.19
N GLY A 64 -7.79 -24.49 -2.36
CA GLY A 64 -6.71 -25.12 -3.14
C GLY A 64 -5.62 -24.16 -3.64
N VAL A 65 -5.80 -22.84 -3.46
CA VAL A 65 -4.73 -21.85 -3.71
C VAL A 65 -3.62 -22.02 -2.67
N ILE A 66 -4.00 -22.27 -1.41
CA ILE A 66 -3.04 -22.52 -0.33
C ILE A 66 -2.23 -23.78 -0.59
N ASP A 67 -2.87 -24.84 -1.11
CA ASP A 67 -2.18 -26.09 -1.44
C ASP A 67 -1.10 -25.91 -2.52
N ARG A 68 -1.33 -24.99 -3.46
CA ARG A 68 -0.41 -24.72 -4.58
C ARG A 68 0.66 -23.70 -4.26
N HIS A 69 0.33 -22.64 -3.55
CA HIS A 69 1.18 -21.47 -3.34
C HIS A 69 1.63 -21.28 -1.90
N GLY A 70 1.13 -22.12 -0.97
CA GLY A 70 1.35 -21.93 0.46
C GLY A 70 0.55 -20.75 1.03
N LEU A 71 0.79 -20.42 2.27
CA LEU A 71 0.18 -19.29 2.94
C LEU A 71 0.77 -17.95 2.45
N PRO A 72 0.05 -16.83 2.64
CA PRO A 72 0.62 -15.49 2.46
C PRO A 72 1.89 -15.29 3.28
N LEU A 73 2.82 -14.51 2.77
CA LEU A 73 4.01 -14.14 3.52
C LEU A 73 3.65 -13.24 4.73
N PRO A 74 4.34 -13.39 5.86
CA PRO A 74 4.06 -12.61 7.08
C PRO A 74 4.60 -11.18 6.96
N LEU A 75 4.07 -10.41 6.01
CA LEU A 75 4.53 -9.05 5.73
C LEU A 75 4.08 -8.02 6.76
N PHE A 76 3.13 -8.38 7.62
CA PHE A 76 2.54 -7.63 8.73
C PHE A 76 1.62 -6.48 8.29
N ILE A 77 2.11 -5.49 7.54
CA ILE A 77 1.33 -4.33 7.04
C ILE A 77 1.80 -3.99 5.63
N LYS A 78 0.85 -3.75 4.72
CA LYS A 78 1.05 -3.34 3.33
C LYS A 78 1.69 -4.41 2.43
N ASN A 79 1.20 -4.50 1.23
CA ASN A 79 1.66 -5.39 0.16
C ASN A 79 1.46 -6.90 0.41
N ASP A 80 0.82 -7.33 1.47
CA ASP A 80 0.47 -8.71 1.75
C ASP A 80 -0.53 -9.27 0.72
N ASP A 81 -1.57 -8.51 0.44
CA ASP A 81 -2.57 -8.76 -0.59
C ASP A 81 -1.97 -8.72 -2.00
N VAL A 82 -1.12 -7.73 -2.27
CA VAL A 82 -0.42 -7.56 -3.55
C VAL A 82 0.52 -8.73 -3.82
N GLU A 83 1.39 -9.06 -2.85
CA GLU A 83 2.35 -10.16 -2.96
C GLU A 83 1.63 -11.47 -3.25
N TYR A 84 0.60 -11.78 -2.46
CA TYR A 84 -0.13 -13.03 -2.61
C TYR A 84 -0.91 -13.10 -3.91
N GLY A 85 -1.61 -12.03 -4.29
CA GLY A 85 -2.36 -11.96 -5.54
C GLY A 85 -1.46 -12.11 -6.77
N VAL A 86 -0.32 -11.43 -6.79
CA VAL A 86 0.65 -11.52 -7.89
C VAL A 86 1.34 -12.89 -7.95
N ARG A 87 1.59 -13.52 -6.81
CA ARG A 87 2.10 -14.90 -6.73
C ARG A 87 1.09 -15.91 -7.24
N CYS A 88 -0.20 -15.66 -7.02
CA CYS A 88 -1.33 -16.49 -7.46
C CYS A 88 -1.95 -15.99 -8.78
N LYS A 89 -1.14 -15.54 -9.71
CA LYS A 89 -1.54 -14.89 -10.98
C LYS A 89 -2.48 -15.71 -11.90
N GLU A 90 -2.61 -17.00 -11.64
CA GLU A 90 -3.56 -17.86 -12.35
C GLU A 90 -5.00 -17.69 -11.84
N LEU A 91 -5.20 -16.96 -10.74
CA LEU A 91 -6.54 -16.69 -10.26
C LEU A 91 -7.29 -15.78 -11.22
N ASP A 92 -8.45 -16.23 -11.60
CA ASP A 92 -9.40 -15.45 -12.36
C ASP A 92 -10.27 -14.66 -11.37
N TRP A 93 -10.00 -13.36 -11.26
CA TRP A 93 -10.72 -12.47 -10.36
C TRP A 93 -12.04 -12.05 -10.95
N THR A 94 -13.11 -12.26 -10.21
CA THR A 94 -14.45 -11.75 -10.51
C THR A 94 -14.85 -10.76 -9.44
N PHE A 95 -15.21 -9.55 -9.85
CA PHE A 95 -15.73 -8.53 -8.96
C PHE A 95 -17.23 -8.43 -9.12
N LEU A 96 -17.94 -8.48 -8.01
CA LEU A 96 -19.40 -8.43 -7.99
C LEU A 96 -19.86 -7.01 -7.70
N ASN A 97 -20.72 -6.49 -8.57
CA ASN A 97 -21.39 -5.22 -8.33
C ASN A 97 -22.24 -5.28 -7.05
N GLY A 98 -22.16 -4.22 -6.24
CA GLY A 98 -22.88 -4.16 -4.96
C GLY A 98 -22.18 -4.91 -3.81
N VAL A 99 -21.04 -5.53 -4.06
CA VAL A 99 -20.20 -6.15 -3.00
C VAL A 99 -19.00 -5.25 -2.72
N GLY A 100 -18.91 -4.77 -1.50
CA GLY A 100 -17.81 -3.91 -1.08
C GLY A 100 -17.88 -3.55 0.39
N VAL A 101 -16.88 -2.81 0.85
CA VAL A 101 -16.79 -2.31 2.22
C VAL A 101 -16.53 -0.81 2.21
N TYR A 102 -17.08 -0.12 3.19
CA TYR A 102 -16.72 1.26 3.48
C TYR A 102 -15.46 1.31 4.33
N HIS A 103 -14.53 2.13 3.94
CA HIS A 103 -13.23 2.25 4.61
C HIS A 103 -12.83 3.72 4.73
N SER A 104 -12.25 4.08 5.86
CA SER A 104 -11.71 5.44 6.07
C SER A 104 -10.60 5.74 5.07
N PRO A 105 -10.53 6.96 4.53
CA PRO A 105 -9.52 7.35 3.54
C PRO A 105 -8.10 7.09 4.01
N PHE A 106 -7.24 6.60 3.13
CA PHE A 106 -5.84 6.31 3.44
C PHE A 106 -5.03 7.57 3.72
N GLU A 107 -5.41 8.69 3.12
CA GLU A 107 -4.75 9.98 3.29
C GLU A 107 -4.74 10.44 4.75
N ALA A 108 -5.82 10.15 5.49
CA ALA A 108 -5.95 10.47 6.91
C ALA A 108 -5.11 9.58 7.83
N LYS A 109 -4.59 8.46 7.32
CA LYS A 109 -3.89 7.42 8.11
C LYS A 109 -2.38 7.37 7.85
N TYR A 110 -1.84 8.33 7.06
CA TYR A 110 -0.42 8.34 6.77
C TYR A 110 0.41 8.57 8.04
N ASN A 111 1.39 7.72 8.22
CA ASN A 111 2.45 7.92 9.20
C ASN A 111 3.79 7.43 8.62
N ALA A 112 4.90 7.96 9.13
CA ALA A 112 6.23 7.68 8.60
C ALA A 112 6.65 6.20 8.73
N SER A 113 6.17 5.51 9.76
CA SER A 113 6.53 4.09 9.97
C SER A 113 6.01 3.19 8.83
N LEU A 114 4.95 3.61 8.12
CA LEU A 114 4.46 2.90 6.94
C LEU A 114 5.47 2.88 5.79
N GLU A 115 6.33 3.90 5.67
CA GLU A 115 7.37 3.93 4.63
C GLU A 115 8.34 2.75 4.75
N TYR A 116 8.64 2.32 5.98
CA TYR A 116 9.43 1.11 6.21
C TYR A 116 8.79 -0.11 5.55
N TYR A 117 7.51 -0.37 5.86
CA TYR A 117 6.79 -1.53 5.34
C TYR A 117 6.60 -1.44 3.84
N ILE A 118 6.19 -0.28 3.33
CA ILE A 118 6.00 -0.07 1.89
C ILE A 118 7.29 -0.41 1.13
N ARG A 119 8.44 0.12 1.57
CA ARG A 119 9.71 -0.10 0.86
C ARG A 119 10.20 -1.53 0.97
N ARG A 120 10.22 -2.10 2.19
CA ARG A 120 10.64 -3.49 2.40
C ARG A 120 9.75 -4.47 1.62
N ASN A 121 8.44 -4.34 1.76
CA ASN A 121 7.50 -5.30 1.20
C ASN A 121 7.38 -5.18 -0.32
N GLU A 122 7.53 -3.97 -0.86
CA GLU A 122 7.65 -3.74 -2.30
C GLU A 122 8.87 -4.46 -2.91
N LEU A 123 10.01 -4.48 -2.22
CA LEU A 123 11.19 -5.22 -2.63
C LEU A 123 10.95 -6.73 -2.57
N ILE A 124 10.30 -7.23 -1.51
CA ILE A 124 9.93 -8.65 -1.37
C ILE A 124 8.99 -9.07 -2.51
N SER A 125 7.92 -8.32 -2.77
CA SER A 125 6.99 -8.61 -3.87
C SER A 125 7.70 -8.64 -5.23
N ASN A 126 8.69 -7.79 -5.43
CA ASN A 126 9.49 -7.75 -6.65
C ASN A 126 10.39 -8.97 -6.85
N CYS A 127 10.77 -9.69 -5.80
CA CYS A 127 11.55 -10.93 -5.95
C CYS A 127 10.81 -11.98 -6.78
N TYR A 128 9.48 -12.00 -6.73
CA TYR A 128 8.65 -12.95 -7.48
C TYR A 128 8.27 -12.45 -8.87
N THR A 129 8.24 -11.14 -9.08
CA THR A 129 7.59 -10.55 -10.24
C THR A 129 8.54 -9.96 -11.27
N THR A 130 9.72 -9.56 -10.87
CA THR A 130 10.65 -8.84 -11.76
C THR A 130 12.10 -9.24 -11.55
N LYS A 131 12.76 -9.62 -12.65
CA LYS A 131 14.22 -9.78 -12.68
C LYS A 131 14.89 -8.41 -12.85
N ARG A 132 14.86 -7.56 -11.82
CA ARG A 132 15.54 -6.26 -11.87
C ARG A 132 16.93 -6.34 -11.26
N SER A 133 17.86 -5.57 -11.80
CA SER A 133 19.21 -5.45 -11.23
C SER A 133 19.20 -4.65 -9.93
N GLY A 134 20.10 -4.95 -9.00
CA GLY A 134 20.27 -4.19 -7.76
C GLY A 134 20.48 -2.69 -7.98
N PHE A 135 21.10 -2.30 -9.11
CA PHE A 135 21.29 -0.91 -9.51
C PHE A 135 19.95 -0.16 -9.72
N LYS A 136 18.94 -0.82 -10.28
CA LYS A 136 17.59 -0.20 -10.45
C LYS A 136 16.92 0.05 -9.09
N TYR A 137 17.08 -0.87 -8.14
CA TYR A 137 16.57 -0.68 -6.78
C TYR A 137 17.30 0.44 -6.04
N PHE A 138 18.61 0.55 -6.20
CA PHE A 138 19.37 1.68 -5.65
C PHE A 138 18.84 3.02 -6.18
N TRP A 139 18.65 3.17 -7.49
CA TRP A 139 18.09 4.40 -8.06
C TRP A 139 16.65 4.66 -7.64
N LYS A 140 15.87 3.61 -7.41
CA LYS A 140 14.52 3.75 -6.84
C LYS A 140 14.58 4.32 -5.42
N LEU A 141 15.51 3.88 -4.58
CA LEU A 141 15.74 4.46 -3.26
C LEU A 141 16.16 5.93 -3.36
N VAL A 142 17.15 6.24 -4.20
CA VAL A 142 17.62 7.63 -4.40
C VAL A 142 16.45 8.53 -4.82
N ARG A 143 15.64 8.09 -5.77
CA ARG A 143 14.45 8.83 -6.19
C ARG A 143 13.43 9.00 -5.05
N CYS A 144 13.19 7.95 -4.27
CA CYS A 144 12.28 8.01 -3.13
C CYS A 144 12.75 9.06 -2.12
N VAL A 145 14.03 9.00 -1.73
CA VAL A 145 14.64 9.98 -0.83
C VAL A 145 14.56 11.40 -1.41
N GLY A 146 14.86 11.56 -2.71
CA GLY A 146 14.75 12.86 -3.39
C GLY A 146 13.33 13.43 -3.34
N ILE A 147 12.31 12.61 -3.56
CA ILE A 147 10.91 13.04 -3.46
C ILE A 147 10.57 13.45 -2.01
N GLN A 148 10.99 12.65 -1.02
CA GLN A 148 10.75 12.98 0.40
C GLN A 148 11.45 14.27 0.83
N LEU A 149 12.64 14.55 0.29
CA LEU A 149 13.35 15.82 0.51
C LEU A 149 12.58 17.01 -0.08
N VAL A 150 12.14 16.90 -1.34
CA VAL A 150 11.35 17.96 -2.00
C VAL A 150 10.02 18.19 -1.30
N GLN A 151 9.38 17.15 -0.81
CA GLN A 151 8.15 17.22 -0.04
C GLN A 151 8.36 17.62 1.44
N GLN A 152 9.60 17.90 1.84
CA GLN A 152 9.98 18.23 3.23
C GLN A 152 9.61 17.13 4.25
N ARG A 153 9.49 15.89 3.79
CA ARG A 153 9.19 14.70 4.64
C ARG A 153 10.47 14.07 5.18
N TYR A 154 11.36 14.87 5.73
CA TYR A 154 12.68 14.43 6.23
C TYR A 154 12.57 13.28 7.23
N PHE A 155 11.53 13.32 8.07
CA PHE A 155 11.26 12.29 9.08
C PHE A 155 10.91 10.92 8.49
N ALA A 156 10.51 10.84 7.22
CA ALA A 156 10.16 9.59 6.54
C ALA A 156 11.38 8.87 5.94
N ILE A 157 12.47 9.61 5.68
CA ILE A 157 13.68 9.09 5.04
C ILE A 157 14.32 7.93 5.81
N PRO A 158 14.54 8.02 7.13
CA PRO A 158 15.15 6.92 7.90
C PRO A 158 14.34 5.62 7.80
N TYR A 159 13.02 5.70 7.75
CA TYR A 159 12.14 4.53 7.62
C TYR A 159 12.26 3.90 6.24
N SER A 160 12.29 4.72 5.18
CA SER A 160 12.51 4.22 3.82
C SER A 160 13.86 3.51 3.69
N VAL A 161 14.93 4.12 4.20
CA VAL A 161 16.29 3.54 4.17
C VAL A 161 16.35 2.25 4.98
N LYS A 162 15.75 2.24 6.19
CA LYS A 162 15.69 1.03 7.04
C LYS A 162 14.95 -0.12 6.33
N GLY A 163 13.87 0.17 5.60
CA GLY A 163 13.15 -0.85 4.83
C GLY A 163 14.03 -1.53 3.77
N TYR A 164 14.85 -0.75 3.07
CA TYR A 164 15.85 -1.29 2.14
C TYR A 164 16.96 -2.06 2.85
N ASP A 165 17.51 -1.52 3.95
CA ASP A 165 18.58 -2.13 4.71
C ASP A 165 18.17 -3.50 5.27
N ASP A 166 16.99 -3.60 5.88
CA ASP A 166 16.48 -4.86 6.41
C ASP A 166 16.20 -5.89 5.30
N PHE A 167 15.69 -5.46 4.14
CA PHE A 167 15.54 -6.34 2.98
C PHE A 167 16.91 -6.90 2.51
N LEU A 168 17.93 -6.07 2.47
CA LEU A 168 19.28 -6.48 2.02
C LEU A 168 19.95 -7.47 2.97
N LYS A 169 19.53 -7.56 4.23
CA LYS A 169 20.02 -8.58 5.20
C LYS A 169 19.49 -9.98 4.86
N GLY A 170 18.51 -10.10 3.99
CA GLY A 170 18.00 -11.37 3.47
C GLY A 170 16.84 -11.98 4.26
N ALA A 171 16.30 -13.07 3.70
CA ALA A 171 15.09 -13.71 4.20
C ALA A 171 15.23 -14.28 5.61
N ASP A 172 16.40 -14.88 5.93
CA ASP A 172 16.64 -15.45 7.25
C ASP A 172 16.58 -14.38 8.35
N TYR A 173 17.18 -13.21 8.08
CA TYR A 173 17.08 -12.08 9.01
C TYR A 173 15.63 -11.61 9.16
N LEU A 174 14.91 -11.46 8.05
CA LEU A 174 13.50 -11.01 8.10
C LEU A 174 12.61 -11.98 8.87
N ALA A 175 12.90 -13.28 8.79
CA ALA A 175 12.16 -14.32 9.52
C ALA A 175 12.40 -14.28 11.04
N THR A 176 13.49 -13.65 11.52
CA THR A 176 13.77 -13.48 12.94
C THR A 176 13.12 -12.26 13.58
N LEU A 177 12.55 -11.38 12.76
CA LEU A 177 11.95 -10.13 13.25
C LEU A 177 10.64 -10.40 13.99
N ASP A 178 10.58 -9.91 15.23
CA ASP A 178 9.32 -9.77 15.96
C ASP A 178 8.53 -8.59 15.36
N ALA A 179 7.46 -8.88 14.63
CA ALA A 179 6.71 -7.90 13.89
C ALA A 179 6.01 -6.86 14.79
N GLU A 180 5.50 -7.27 15.94
CA GLU A 180 4.81 -6.37 16.88
C GLU A 180 5.81 -5.43 17.56
N LYS A 181 6.94 -5.97 18.03
CA LYS A 181 8.01 -5.18 18.59
C LYS A 181 8.57 -4.20 17.58
N LEU A 182 8.88 -4.66 16.38
CA LEU A 182 9.37 -3.80 15.30
C LEU A 182 8.39 -2.64 15.01
N ASN A 183 7.09 -2.95 14.91
CA ASN A 183 6.08 -1.93 14.66
C ASN A 183 6.00 -0.91 15.80
N SER A 184 6.09 -1.38 17.06
CA SER A 184 6.14 -0.51 18.23
C SER A 184 7.37 0.40 18.20
N ASP A 185 8.54 -0.15 17.93
CA ASP A 185 9.80 0.60 17.84
C ASP A 185 9.76 1.67 16.74
N LEU A 186 9.26 1.31 15.55
CA LEU A 186 9.09 2.23 14.44
C LEU A 186 8.12 3.37 14.78
N ARG A 187 7.02 3.08 15.47
CA ARG A 187 6.04 4.10 15.87
C ARG A 187 6.56 5.01 16.97
N ASN A 188 7.25 4.45 17.96
CA ASN A 188 7.85 5.21 19.05
C ASN A 188 8.98 6.14 18.58
N GLY A 189 9.67 5.78 17.49
CA GLY A 189 10.71 6.61 16.87
C GLY A 189 10.16 7.76 16.02
N MET A 190 8.85 7.86 15.82
CA MET A 190 8.28 8.95 15.02
C MET A 190 8.32 10.30 15.76
N PRO A 191 8.64 11.39 15.06
CA PRO A 191 8.49 12.71 15.62
C PRO A 191 7.01 12.99 15.96
N LYS A 192 6.77 13.78 16.98
CA LYS A 192 5.41 14.23 17.29
C LYS A 192 4.88 15.05 16.10
N ILE A 193 3.72 14.69 15.62
CA ILE A 193 2.99 15.48 14.63
C ILE A 193 2.04 16.40 15.40
N TYR A 194 2.17 17.69 15.14
CA TYR A 194 1.34 18.71 15.76
C TYR A 194 0.15 19.03 14.86
N THR A 195 -1.02 19.19 15.45
CA THR A 195 -2.18 19.74 14.76
C THR A 195 -2.01 21.23 14.51
N LYS A 196 -2.81 21.78 13.59
CA LYS A 196 -2.81 23.24 13.33
C LYS A 196 -3.06 24.03 14.61
N ALA A 197 -4.04 23.63 15.41
CA ALA A 197 -4.39 24.28 16.67
C ALA A 197 -3.21 24.27 17.68
N GLU A 198 -2.54 23.12 17.84
CA GLU A 198 -1.35 23.02 18.71
C GLU A 198 -0.22 23.95 18.24
N LEU A 199 -0.01 24.10 16.92
CA LEU A 199 1.02 25.00 16.39
C LEU A 199 0.64 26.47 16.60
N GLU A 200 -0.62 26.83 16.42
CA GLU A 200 -1.13 28.18 16.69
C GLU A 200 -1.00 28.52 18.19
N ASP A 201 -1.33 27.59 19.09
CA ASP A 201 -1.14 27.74 20.54
C ASP A 201 0.34 27.90 20.93
N MET A 202 1.25 27.29 20.15
CA MET A 202 2.71 27.47 20.33
C MET A 202 3.23 28.78 19.73
N GLY A 203 2.37 29.62 19.15
CA GLY A 203 2.71 30.92 18.59
C GLY A 203 3.22 30.90 17.14
N TYR A 204 3.03 29.79 16.39
CA TYR A 204 3.38 29.75 14.98
C TYR A 204 2.29 30.43 14.14
N ASP A 205 2.70 31.39 13.30
CA ASP A 205 1.80 31.98 12.29
C ASP A 205 1.71 31.06 11.05
N LEU A 206 0.55 30.39 10.89
CA LEU A 206 0.30 29.48 9.79
C LEU A 206 -0.50 30.09 8.62
N THR A 207 -0.77 31.41 8.66
CA THR A 207 -1.64 32.09 7.68
C THR A 207 -1.12 32.01 6.24
N ASN A 208 0.18 31.83 6.04
CA ASN A 208 0.82 31.77 4.74
C ASN A 208 1.15 30.35 4.26
N ILE A 209 1.02 29.33 5.10
CA ILE A 209 1.41 27.96 4.76
C ILE A 209 0.38 27.27 3.84
N TYR A 210 -0.87 27.72 3.87
CA TYR A 210 -1.99 27.12 3.13
C TYR A 210 -2.42 27.90 1.89
N LYS A 211 -1.60 28.85 1.44
CA LYS A 211 -1.91 29.67 0.25
C LYS A 211 -1.14 29.28 -1.02
N SER A 212 -0.39 28.17 -0.96
CA SER A 212 0.36 27.64 -2.12
C SER A 212 -0.26 26.37 -2.68
#